data_4360c822205d1f995f7a531b45f84683
#
_entry.id   4360c822205d1f995f7a531b45f84683
#
_cell.length_a   1.000
_cell.length_b   1.000
_cell.length_c   1.000
_cell.angle_alpha   90.00
_cell.angle_beta   90.00
_cell.angle_gamma   90.00
#
_symmetry.space_group_name_H-M   'P 1'
#
loop_
_entity.id
_entity.type
_entity.pdbx_description
1 polymer ?
#
loop_
_entity_poly.entity_id
_entity_poly.type
_entity_poly.pdbx_seq_one_letter_code
_entity_poly.pdbx_strand_id
1 'polypeptide(L)'
;MKLVQYLVNGGKRYGIMQETGIIDLSQRLGDKYPTLKSLLCANALTDAALWCDEPADYYYQEVTFLPVIDDPQKIICVGMNYADKRIEFNETNPAPTLFVRFADSQTGHNGLLLKPENT
;
A
#
# COMPACT_ATOMS: atom_id res chain seq x y z
N MET A 1 3.57 -13.33 2.84
CA MET A 1 4.20 -12.07 3.30
C MET A 1 3.29 -10.90 2.95
N LYS A 2 3.03 -9.97 3.89
CA LYS A 2 2.25 -8.73 3.68
C LYS A 2 3.18 -7.55 3.90
N LEU A 3 3.38 -6.71 2.88
CA LEU A 3 4.24 -5.53 2.97
C LEU A 3 3.42 -4.31 3.36
N VAL A 4 4.04 -3.41 4.11
CA VAL A 4 3.40 -2.21 4.67
C VAL A 4 4.37 -1.04 4.63
N GLN A 5 3.84 0.18 4.45
CA GLN A 5 4.55 1.43 4.63
C GLN A 5 3.91 2.21 5.77
N TYR A 6 4.71 2.85 6.61
CA TYR A 6 4.23 3.50 7.83
C TYR A 6 5.15 4.64 8.27
N LEU A 7 4.60 5.49 9.13
CA LEU A 7 5.34 6.50 9.89
C LEU A 7 5.53 6.01 11.32
N VAL A 8 6.74 6.14 11.83
CA VAL A 8 7.09 5.95 13.24
C VAL A 8 8.16 6.95 13.63
N ASN A 9 8.02 7.61 14.78
CA ASN A 9 8.95 8.63 15.28
C ASN A 9 9.29 9.73 14.24
N GLY A 10 8.29 10.13 13.43
CA GLY A 10 8.45 11.13 12.37
C GLY A 10 9.16 10.65 11.10
N GLY A 11 9.59 9.40 11.04
CA GLY A 11 10.26 8.79 9.89
C GLY A 11 9.36 7.87 9.10
N LYS A 12 9.42 7.95 7.77
CA LYS A 12 8.76 7.02 6.86
C LYS A 12 9.59 5.74 6.75
N ARG A 13 8.94 4.59 6.96
CA ARG A 13 9.55 3.26 6.94
C ARG A 13 8.66 2.27 6.22
N TYR A 14 9.22 1.11 5.89
CA TYR A 14 8.49 -0.02 5.33
C TYR A 14 8.89 -1.32 6.03
N GLY A 15 7.99 -2.30 5.98
CA GLY A 15 8.22 -3.55 6.68
C GLY A 15 7.25 -4.67 6.30
N ILE A 16 7.31 -5.73 7.07
CA ILE A 16 6.43 -6.90 6.96
C ILE A 16 5.42 -6.84 8.10
N MET A 17 4.14 -6.93 7.73
CA MET A 17 3.05 -7.04 8.70
C MET A 17 2.92 -8.50 9.15
N GLN A 18 2.92 -8.70 10.47
CA GLN A 18 2.63 -9.96 11.15
C GLN A 18 1.35 -9.84 11.99
N GLU A 19 0.92 -10.91 12.66
CA GLU A 19 -0.24 -10.86 13.57
C GLU A 19 -0.02 -9.94 14.77
N THR A 20 1.19 -9.88 15.28
CA THR A 20 1.55 -9.15 16.50
C THR A 20 2.09 -7.75 16.27
N GLY A 21 2.48 -7.41 15.03
CA GLY A 21 3.09 -6.11 14.73
C GLY A 21 3.82 -6.08 13.40
N ILE A 22 4.84 -5.25 13.31
CA ILE A 22 5.57 -4.97 12.07
C ILE A 22 7.05 -5.27 12.27
N ILE A 23 7.64 -6.03 11.34
CA ILE A 23 9.10 -6.17 11.20
C ILE A 23 9.61 -5.01 10.34
N ASP A 24 10.54 -4.24 10.85
CA ASP A 24 11.13 -3.08 10.16
C ASP A 24 12.16 -3.51 9.12
N LEU A 25 11.76 -3.53 7.86
CA LEU A 25 12.69 -3.78 6.75
C LEU A 25 13.55 -2.56 6.43
N SER A 26 13.10 -1.34 6.73
CA SER A 26 13.92 -0.14 6.52
C SER A 26 15.21 -0.17 7.35
N GLN A 27 15.15 -0.74 8.57
CA GLN A 27 16.33 -0.93 9.39
C GLN A 27 17.29 -1.98 8.83
N ARG A 28 16.74 -3.04 8.24
CA ARG A 28 17.50 -4.22 7.78
C ARG A 28 18.03 -4.09 6.35
N LEU A 29 17.25 -3.47 5.50
CA LEU A 29 17.49 -3.43 4.05
C LEU A 29 17.55 -1.99 3.48
N GLY A 30 17.36 -0.96 4.33
CA GLY A 30 17.26 0.44 3.91
C GLY A 30 18.51 0.96 3.19
N ASP A 31 19.70 0.47 3.53
CA ASP A 31 20.93 0.84 2.85
C ASP A 31 20.94 0.38 1.37
N LYS A 32 20.36 -0.79 1.11
CA LYS A 32 20.27 -1.37 -0.24
C LYS A 32 19.00 -0.94 -0.97
N TYR A 33 17.89 -0.86 -0.25
CA TYR A 33 16.57 -0.49 -0.76
C TYR A 33 15.95 0.59 0.14
N PRO A 34 16.20 1.88 -0.14
CA PRO A 34 15.77 2.98 0.73
C PRO A 34 14.25 3.09 0.90
N THR A 35 13.48 2.58 -0.03
CA THR A 35 12.00 2.60 -0.02
C THR A 35 11.42 1.25 -0.39
N LEU A 36 10.17 1.00 0.00
CA LEU A 36 9.44 -0.19 -0.46
C LEU A 36 9.37 -0.25 -1.99
N LYS A 37 9.16 0.89 -2.64
CA LYS A 37 9.16 0.98 -4.11
C LYS A 37 10.49 0.54 -4.70
N SER A 38 11.63 0.96 -4.14
CA SER A 38 12.95 0.55 -4.63
C SER A 38 13.20 -0.94 -4.46
N LEU A 39 12.75 -1.54 -3.35
CA LEU A 39 12.79 -2.98 -3.13
C LEU A 39 11.99 -3.75 -4.20
N LEU A 40 10.76 -3.28 -4.48
CA LEU A 40 9.91 -3.88 -5.50
C LEU A 40 10.48 -3.71 -6.92
N CYS A 41 11.00 -2.53 -7.25
CA CYS A 41 11.65 -2.26 -8.54
C CYS A 41 12.88 -3.14 -8.77
N ALA A 42 13.60 -3.46 -7.70
CA ALA A 42 14.75 -4.38 -7.75
C ALA A 42 14.34 -5.88 -7.80
N ASN A 43 13.04 -6.18 -7.78
CA ASN A 43 12.50 -7.54 -7.68
C ASN A 43 13.06 -8.34 -6.47
N ALA A 44 13.29 -7.66 -5.35
CA ALA A 44 14.01 -8.15 -4.18
C ALA A 44 13.10 -8.70 -3.07
N LEU A 45 11.94 -9.26 -3.42
CA LEU A 45 11.02 -9.85 -2.45
C LEU A 45 11.64 -11.05 -1.70
N THR A 46 12.57 -11.75 -2.31
CA THR A 46 13.33 -12.83 -1.67
C THR A 46 14.21 -12.32 -0.53
N ASP A 47 14.83 -11.13 -0.70
CA ASP A 47 15.63 -10.52 0.36
C ASP A 47 14.74 -10.16 1.57
N ALA A 48 13.54 -9.63 1.31
CA ALA A 48 12.57 -9.33 2.36
C ALA A 48 12.07 -10.60 3.08
N ALA A 49 11.84 -11.68 2.32
CA ALA A 49 11.32 -12.94 2.85
C ALA A 49 12.24 -13.59 3.88
N LEU A 50 13.54 -13.33 3.83
CA LEU A 50 14.51 -13.83 4.83
C LEU A 50 14.21 -13.34 6.25
N TRP A 51 13.44 -12.28 6.41
CA TRP A 51 13.11 -11.67 7.69
C TRP A 51 11.71 -12.01 8.20
N CYS A 52 10.95 -12.86 7.49
CA CYS A 52 9.54 -13.14 7.82
C CYS A 52 9.32 -13.77 9.21
N ASP A 53 10.32 -14.47 9.74
CA ASP A 53 10.21 -15.19 11.01
C ASP A 53 10.83 -14.43 12.19
N GLU A 54 11.31 -13.21 11.95
CA GLU A 54 11.84 -12.35 13.01
C GLU A 54 10.72 -11.79 13.90
N PRO A 55 11.01 -11.46 15.16
CA PRO A 55 10.04 -10.78 16.01
C PRO A 55 9.70 -9.38 15.50
N ALA A 56 8.47 -8.93 15.79
CA ALA A 56 8.04 -7.59 15.44
C ALA A 56 8.87 -6.51 16.16
N ASP A 57 9.26 -5.48 15.44
CA ASP A 57 9.99 -4.32 15.99
C ASP A 57 9.01 -3.26 16.53
N TYR A 58 7.82 -3.16 15.96
CA TYR A 58 6.79 -2.20 16.35
C TYR A 58 5.42 -2.85 16.49
N TYR A 59 4.62 -2.39 17.45
CA TYR A 59 3.20 -2.69 17.53
C TYR A 59 2.41 -1.79 16.60
N TYR A 60 1.21 -2.20 16.22
CA TYR A 60 0.34 -1.42 15.30
C TYR A 60 -0.04 -0.04 15.86
N GLN A 61 -0.14 0.09 17.19
CA GLN A 61 -0.49 1.33 17.87
C GLN A 61 0.63 2.37 17.86
N GLU A 62 1.87 1.95 17.59
CA GLU A 62 3.04 2.83 17.58
C GLU A 62 3.24 3.52 16.23
N VAL A 63 2.51 3.10 15.21
CA VAL A 63 2.71 3.55 13.83
C VAL A 63 1.46 4.18 13.22
N THR A 64 1.68 5.03 12.23
CA THR A 64 0.61 5.52 11.33
C THR A 64 0.79 4.88 9.97
N PHE A 65 -0.19 4.13 9.52
CA PHE A 65 -0.13 3.48 8.21
C PHE A 65 -0.23 4.48 7.07
N LEU A 66 0.60 4.29 6.06
CA LEU A 66 0.61 5.04 4.82
C LEU A 66 0.08 4.18 3.67
N PRO A 67 -0.27 4.77 2.52
CA PRO A 67 -0.41 4.00 1.30
C PRO A 67 0.82 3.14 1.05
N VAL A 68 0.65 1.89 0.61
CA VAL A 68 1.77 0.95 0.45
C VAL A 68 2.84 1.50 -0.50
N ILE A 69 2.40 2.16 -1.58
CA ILE A 69 3.25 2.97 -2.47
C ILE A 69 2.59 4.35 -2.55
N ASP A 70 3.19 5.34 -1.95
CA ASP A 70 2.64 6.70 -1.87
C ASP A 70 3.04 7.60 -3.06
N ASP A 71 4.00 7.16 -3.87
CA ASP A 71 4.48 7.85 -5.07
C ASP A 71 4.39 6.98 -6.34
N PRO A 72 3.23 6.35 -6.63
CA PRO A 72 3.11 5.53 -7.83
C PRO A 72 3.16 6.40 -9.09
N GLN A 73 3.80 5.89 -10.13
CA GLN A 73 3.79 6.57 -11.44
C GLN A 73 2.40 6.54 -12.09
N LYS A 74 1.65 5.47 -11.84
CA LYS A 74 0.31 5.25 -12.41
C LYS A 74 -0.55 4.47 -11.40
N ILE A 75 -1.81 4.88 -11.28
CA ILE A 75 -2.86 4.11 -10.64
C ILE A 75 -3.93 3.86 -11.69
N ILE A 76 -4.05 2.61 -12.11
CA ILE A 76 -5.05 2.19 -13.09
C ILE A 76 -6.11 1.39 -12.37
N CYS A 77 -7.35 1.86 -12.47
CA CYS A 77 -8.51 1.23 -11.85
C CYS A 77 -9.35 0.54 -12.91
N VAL A 78 -9.95 -0.59 -12.54
CA VAL A 78 -10.90 -1.33 -13.37
C VAL A 78 -12.31 -1.08 -12.82
N GLY A 79 -13.12 -0.36 -13.58
CA GLY A 79 -14.54 -0.16 -13.29
C GLY A 79 -15.40 -1.27 -13.85
N MET A 80 -16.60 -1.43 -13.29
CA MET A 80 -17.58 -2.44 -13.73
C MET A 80 -17.01 -3.87 -13.79
N ASN A 81 -16.08 -4.18 -12.89
CA ASN A 81 -15.36 -5.45 -12.89
C ASN A 81 -16.18 -6.62 -12.31
N TYR A 82 -17.25 -6.32 -11.59
CA TYR A 82 -18.13 -7.31 -10.98
C TYR A 82 -19.45 -7.41 -11.74
N ALA A 83 -19.96 -8.64 -11.92
CA ALA A 83 -21.17 -8.93 -12.69
C ALA A 83 -22.39 -8.14 -12.16
N ASP A 84 -22.59 -8.12 -10.83
CA ASP A 84 -23.70 -7.40 -10.21
C ASP A 84 -23.68 -5.90 -10.50
N LYS A 85 -22.49 -5.28 -10.52
CA LYS A 85 -22.35 -3.86 -10.88
C LYS A 85 -22.63 -3.61 -12.35
N ARG A 86 -22.26 -4.50 -13.23
CA ARG A 86 -22.56 -4.40 -14.66
C ARG A 86 -24.06 -4.45 -14.91
N ILE A 87 -24.77 -5.33 -14.21
CA ILE A 87 -26.24 -5.41 -14.28
C ILE A 87 -26.89 -4.15 -13.72
N GLU A 88 -26.46 -3.66 -12.56
CA GLU A 88 -26.98 -2.43 -11.94
C GLU A 88 -26.90 -1.21 -12.87
N PHE A 89 -25.82 -1.08 -13.64
CA PHE A 89 -25.59 0.02 -14.56
C PHE A 89 -25.97 -0.28 -16.03
N ASN A 90 -26.63 -1.43 -16.30
CA ASN A 90 -26.98 -1.89 -17.64
C ASN A 90 -25.78 -1.91 -18.61
N GLU A 91 -24.60 -2.26 -18.10
CA GLU A 91 -23.37 -2.28 -18.88
C GLU A 91 -23.29 -3.56 -19.72
N THR A 92 -23.39 -3.40 -21.03
CA THR A 92 -23.37 -4.53 -22.00
C THR A 92 -22.02 -4.68 -22.71
N ASN A 93 -21.12 -3.70 -22.56
CA ASN A 93 -19.81 -3.76 -23.20
C ASN A 93 -18.94 -4.85 -22.53
N PRO A 94 -18.42 -5.84 -23.29
CA PRO A 94 -17.58 -6.89 -22.75
C PRO A 94 -16.16 -6.39 -22.38
N ALA A 95 -15.73 -5.25 -22.90
CA ALA A 95 -14.42 -4.67 -22.60
C ALA A 95 -14.38 -4.08 -21.17
N PRO A 96 -13.24 -4.21 -20.45
CA PRO A 96 -13.10 -3.61 -19.14
C PRO A 96 -13.09 -2.07 -19.25
N THR A 97 -13.81 -1.40 -18.36
CA THR A 97 -13.73 0.05 -18.19
C THR A 97 -12.50 0.39 -17.36
N LEU A 98 -11.55 1.11 -17.95
CA LEU A 98 -10.35 1.56 -17.25
C LEU A 98 -10.42 3.04 -16.95
N PHE A 99 -9.98 3.45 -15.76
CA PHE A 99 -9.81 4.84 -15.40
C PHE A 99 -8.56 5.03 -14.54
N VAL A 100 -8.07 6.25 -14.46
CA VAL A 100 -6.84 6.58 -13.73
C VAL A 100 -7.15 7.36 -12.45
N ARG A 101 -6.28 7.21 -11.46
CA ARG A 101 -6.23 8.03 -10.24
C ARG A 101 -4.86 8.66 -10.10
N PHE A 102 -4.79 9.79 -9.40
CA PHE A 102 -3.52 10.42 -9.03
C PHE A 102 -3.01 9.87 -7.71
N ALA A 103 -1.70 10.01 -7.46
CA ALA A 103 -1.07 9.51 -6.25
C ALA A 103 -1.68 10.08 -4.96
N ASP A 104 -2.07 11.35 -4.98
CA ASP A 104 -2.70 12.07 -3.86
C ASP A 104 -4.14 11.65 -3.57
N SER A 105 -4.74 10.80 -4.42
CA SER A 105 -6.07 10.21 -4.15
C SER A 105 -6.02 9.01 -3.17
N GLN A 106 -4.84 8.65 -2.68
CA GLN A 106 -4.65 7.57 -1.73
C GLN A 106 -4.63 8.06 -0.28
N THR A 107 -5.07 7.21 0.63
CA THR A 107 -4.86 7.41 2.07
C THR A 107 -4.46 6.09 2.72
N GLY A 108 -3.75 6.15 3.84
CA GLY A 108 -3.41 4.98 4.64
C GLY A 108 -4.61 4.47 5.43
N HIS A 109 -4.43 3.31 6.07
CA HIS A 109 -5.45 2.74 6.96
C HIS A 109 -5.79 3.72 8.10
N ASN A 110 -7.08 3.93 8.34
CA ASN A 110 -7.62 4.94 9.28
C ASN A 110 -7.26 6.40 8.95
N GLY A 111 -6.77 6.69 7.74
CA GLY A 111 -6.54 8.05 7.28
C GLY A 111 -7.85 8.80 7.05
N LEU A 112 -7.79 10.14 7.21
CA LEU A 112 -8.96 11.00 7.03
C LEU A 112 -9.31 11.13 5.54
N LEU A 113 -10.59 11.07 5.25
CA LEU A 113 -11.14 11.44 3.94
C LEU A 113 -11.79 12.83 4.09
N LEU A 114 -11.32 13.78 3.29
CA LEU A 114 -11.86 15.14 3.27
C LEU A 114 -13.07 15.19 2.33
N LYS A 115 -14.22 15.54 2.87
CA LYS A 115 -15.41 15.86 2.08
C LYS A 115 -15.41 17.36 1.80
N PRO A 116 -15.46 17.81 0.53
CA PRO A 116 -15.61 19.23 0.20
C PRO A 116 -16.92 19.79 0.75
N GLU A 117 -16.92 21.05 1.19
CA GLU A 117 -18.10 21.69 1.81
C GLU A 117 -19.30 21.80 0.87
N ASN A 118 -19.05 21.86 -0.43
CA ASN A 118 -20.08 22.09 -1.48
C ASN A 118 -20.47 20.83 -2.26
N THR A 119 -20.35 19.67 -1.66
CA THR A 119 -20.77 18.41 -2.30
C THR A 119 -21.82 17.68 -1.48
#